data_06452f8367d83d21ed4905525d823982
#
_entry.id   06452f8367d83d21ed4905525d823982
#
_cell.length_a   1.000
_cell.length_b   1.000
_cell.length_c   1.000
_cell.angle_alpha   90.00
_cell.angle_beta   90.00
_cell.angle_gamma   90.00
#
_symmetry.space_group_name_H-M   'P 1'
#
loop_
_entity.id
_entity.type
_entity.pdbx_description
1 polymer ?
#
loop_
_entity_poly.entity_id
_entity_poly.type
_entity_poly.pdbx_seq_one_letter_code
_entity_poly.pdbx_strand_id
1 'polypeptide(L)'
;MNRRKLSSNLILFLILFGMTVIFSALSSDFRSLYNITSMLTNAAYTGIVAAALTFVLITGGLDISIGGNIALTSCVVAALYNLENAPHIAIIIILGLCVGAIIGSMNGLLITKLDLNPIITSLGTMAIASGLAYVIT
;
A
#
# COMPACT_ATOMS: atom_id res chain seq x y z
N MET A 1 44.18 -10.00 3.90
CA MET A 1 43.58 -8.67 3.61
C MET A 1 42.06 -8.76 3.83
N ASN A 2 41.60 -8.35 5.02
CA ASN A 2 40.23 -8.54 5.49
C ASN A 2 39.36 -7.45 4.82
N ARG A 3 38.71 -7.77 3.68
CA ARG A 3 37.72 -6.86 3.09
C ARG A 3 36.52 -6.83 4.04
N ARG A 4 36.41 -5.77 4.82
CA ARG A 4 35.20 -5.48 5.59
C ARG A 4 34.04 -5.43 4.59
N LYS A 5 33.18 -6.47 4.57
CA LYS A 5 31.96 -6.42 3.81
C LYS A 5 31.13 -5.27 4.39
N LEU A 6 30.91 -4.25 3.59
CA LEU A 6 29.98 -3.18 3.94
C LEU A 6 28.63 -3.82 4.28
N SER A 7 28.04 -3.41 5.38
CA SER A 7 26.69 -3.86 5.74
C SER A 7 25.74 -3.53 4.58
N SER A 8 24.86 -4.46 4.21
CA SER A 8 23.86 -4.24 3.14
C SER A 8 23.09 -2.95 3.33
N ASN A 9 22.77 -2.60 4.58
CA ASN A 9 22.07 -1.36 4.93
C ASN A 9 22.90 -0.11 4.61
N LEU A 10 24.23 -0.18 4.81
CA LEU A 10 25.13 0.95 4.48
C LEU A 10 25.20 1.15 2.96
N ILE A 11 25.23 0.06 2.19
CA ILE A 11 25.22 0.13 0.72
C ILE A 11 23.93 0.78 0.23
N LEU A 12 22.78 0.34 0.74
CA LEU A 12 21.48 0.92 0.39
C LEU A 12 21.40 2.40 0.75
N PHE A 13 21.91 2.78 1.93
CA PHE A 13 21.95 4.17 2.35
C PHE A 13 22.83 5.02 1.43
N LEU A 14 24.02 4.53 1.05
CA LEU A 14 24.93 5.24 0.15
C LEU A 14 24.32 5.41 -1.26
N ILE A 15 23.62 4.39 -1.76
CA ILE A 15 22.91 4.46 -3.04
C ILE A 15 21.81 5.53 -2.96
N LEU A 16 20.98 5.49 -1.94
CA LEU A 16 19.89 6.45 -1.76
C LEU A 16 20.42 7.89 -1.64
N PHE A 17 21.46 8.07 -0.83
CA PHE A 17 22.10 9.37 -0.66
C PHE A 17 22.73 9.87 -1.97
N GLY A 18 23.45 9.02 -2.69
CA GLY A 18 24.04 9.36 -3.99
C GLY A 18 22.98 9.76 -5.03
N MET A 19 21.89 9.00 -5.13
CA MET A 19 20.76 9.34 -6.00
C MET A 19 20.14 10.69 -5.61
N THR A 20 19.92 10.93 -4.33
CA THR A 20 19.35 12.19 -3.84
C THR A 20 20.24 13.38 -4.20
N VAL A 21 21.55 13.26 -4.04
CA VAL A 21 22.53 14.31 -4.41
C VAL A 21 22.50 14.55 -5.92
N ILE A 22 22.53 13.49 -6.73
CA ILE A 22 22.52 13.60 -8.19
C ILE A 22 21.24 14.31 -8.67
N PHE A 23 20.06 13.84 -8.26
CA PHE A 23 18.80 14.44 -8.67
C PHE A 23 18.63 15.88 -8.14
N SER A 24 19.12 16.16 -6.93
CA SER A 24 19.14 17.53 -6.41
C SER A 24 20.02 18.46 -7.23
N ALA A 25 21.11 17.98 -7.80
CA ALA A 25 21.99 18.78 -8.65
C ALA A 25 21.43 18.99 -10.05
N LEU A 26 20.73 17.98 -10.59
CA LEU A 26 20.24 17.98 -11.97
C LEU A 26 18.88 18.71 -12.14
N SER A 27 18.05 18.78 -11.09
CA SER A 27 16.70 19.33 -11.19
C SER A 27 16.35 20.25 -10.02
N SER A 28 15.93 21.46 -10.34
CA SER A 28 15.35 22.40 -9.37
C SER A 28 14.02 21.91 -8.84
N ASP A 29 13.23 21.24 -9.68
CA ASP A 29 11.92 20.69 -9.33
C ASP A 29 12.03 19.58 -8.29
N PHE A 30 13.12 18.80 -8.34
CA PHE A 30 13.39 17.76 -7.34
C PHE A 30 13.53 18.36 -5.93
N ARG A 31 14.08 19.56 -5.81
CA ARG A 31 14.26 20.29 -4.55
C ARG A 31 13.04 21.15 -4.17
N SER A 32 12.03 21.20 -5.01
CA SER A 32 10.84 22.01 -4.72
C SER A 32 10.11 21.50 -3.47
N LEU A 33 9.50 22.42 -2.72
CA LEU A 33 8.70 22.06 -1.55
C LEU A 33 7.55 21.10 -1.94
N TYR A 34 6.97 21.32 -3.11
CA TYR A 34 5.93 20.44 -3.66
C TYR A 34 6.41 19.01 -3.81
N ASN A 35 7.58 18.80 -4.43
CA ASN A 35 8.12 17.45 -4.61
C ASN A 35 8.51 16.79 -3.28
N ILE A 36 9.12 17.54 -2.37
CA ILE A 36 9.49 17.04 -1.03
C ILE A 36 8.24 16.59 -0.27
N THR A 37 7.19 17.41 -0.24
CA THR A 37 5.93 17.05 0.43
C THR A 37 5.26 15.86 -0.23
N SER A 38 5.27 15.77 -1.57
CA SER A 38 4.75 14.62 -2.31
C SER A 38 5.50 13.34 -1.98
N MET A 39 6.84 13.39 -1.94
CA MET A 39 7.67 12.23 -1.56
C MET A 39 7.39 11.77 -0.13
N LEU A 40 7.29 12.71 0.83
CA LEU A 40 6.97 12.39 2.23
C LEU A 40 5.56 11.79 2.37
N THR A 41 4.59 12.32 1.64
CA THR A 41 3.21 11.80 1.62
C THR A 41 3.17 10.37 1.08
N ASN A 42 3.84 10.11 -0.04
CA ASN A 42 3.94 8.76 -0.61
C ASN A 42 4.67 7.78 0.32
N ALA A 43 5.73 8.25 0.99
CA ALA A 43 6.45 7.47 1.98
C ALA A 43 5.56 7.14 3.19
N ALA A 44 4.72 8.08 3.65
CA ALA A 44 3.78 7.85 4.73
C ALA A 44 2.73 6.79 4.37
N TYR A 45 2.14 6.85 3.17
CA TYR A 45 1.20 5.81 2.69
C TYR A 45 1.87 4.44 2.65
N THR A 46 3.05 4.36 2.06
CA THR A 46 3.81 3.11 1.99
C THR A 46 4.17 2.60 3.38
N GLY A 47 4.53 3.50 4.30
CA GLY A 47 4.85 3.17 5.69
C GLY A 47 3.66 2.56 6.45
N ILE A 48 2.45 3.11 6.27
CA ILE A 48 1.22 2.58 6.88
C ILE A 48 0.94 1.16 6.37
N VAL A 49 1.04 0.97 5.05
CA VAL A 49 0.84 -0.35 4.41
C VAL A 49 1.90 -1.35 4.88
N ALA A 50 3.17 -0.94 4.94
CA ALA A 50 4.26 -1.78 5.41
C ALA A 50 4.10 -2.19 6.88
N ALA A 51 3.64 -1.28 7.74
CA ALA A 51 3.32 -1.59 9.12
C ALA A 51 2.20 -2.64 9.23
N ALA A 52 1.12 -2.48 8.47
CA ALA A 52 0.03 -3.46 8.43
C ALA A 52 0.51 -4.84 7.92
N LEU A 53 1.31 -4.87 6.84
CA LEU A 53 1.92 -6.10 6.32
C LEU A 53 2.83 -6.80 7.33
N THR A 54 3.53 -6.04 8.16
CA THR A 54 4.39 -6.61 9.20
C THR A 54 3.60 -7.51 10.16
N PHE A 55 2.38 -7.13 10.53
CA PHE A 55 1.52 -7.98 11.37
C PHE A 55 1.16 -9.30 10.66
N VAL A 56 0.84 -9.25 9.37
CA VAL A 56 0.56 -10.46 8.58
C VAL A 56 1.79 -11.37 8.50
N LEU A 57 2.97 -10.81 8.27
CA LEU A 57 4.22 -11.56 8.19
C LEU A 57 4.59 -12.22 9.52
N ILE A 58 4.35 -11.56 10.66
CA ILE A 58 4.61 -12.12 12.01
C ILE A 58 3.73 -13.35 12.26
N THR A 59 2.52 -13.40 11.71
CA THR A 59 1.64 -14.59 11.82
C THR A 59 2.03 -15.72 10.85
N GLY A 60 3.09 -15.56 10.07
CA GLY A 60 3.54 -16.54 9.06
C GLY A 60 2.74 -16.52 7.77
N GLY A 61 1.82 -15.56 7.61
CA GLY A 61 1.05 -15.35 6.38
C GLY A 61 1.79 -14.46 5.38
N LEU A 62 1.30 -14.47 4.15
CA LEU A 62 1.68 -13.53 3.09
C LEU A 62 0.41 -13.04 2.42
N ASP A 63 0.20 -11.72 2.40
CA ASP A 63 -0.96 -11.11 1.78
C ASP A 63 -0.54 -10.25 0.58
N ILE A 64 -0.86 -10.73 -0.62
CA ILE A 64 -0.60 -10.04 -1.88
C ILE A 64 -1.82 -9.21 -2.30
N SER A 65 -2.98 -9.37 -1.63
CA SER A 65 -4.24 -8.71 -2.00
C SER A 65 -4.25 -7.20 -1.76
N ILE A 66 -3.27 -6.66 -1.05
CA ILE A 66 -3.20 -5.26 -0.64
C ILE A 66 -3.37 -4.30 -1.81
N GLY A 67 -2.73 -4.57 -2.97
CA GLY A 67 -2.86 -3.72 -4.16
C GLY A 67 -4.31 -3.62 -4.66
N GLY A 68 -4.99 -4.76 -4.78
CA GLY A 68 -6.40 -4.81 -5.16
C GLY A 68 -7.32 -4.18 -4.12
N ASN A 69 -7.02 -4.38 -2.83
CA ASN A 69 -7.79 -3.80 -1.74
C ASN A 69 -7.69 -2.26 -1.73
N ILE A 70 -6.49 -1.71 -1.92
CA ILE A 70 -6.28 -0.26 -2.05
C ILE A 70 -7.05 0.28 -3.27
N ALA A 71 -6.96 -0.38 -4.43
CA ALA A 71 -7.65 0.04 -5.64
C ALA A 71 -9.17 0.09 -5.41
N LEU A 72 -9.77 -1.00 -4.91
CA LEU A 72 -11.20 -1.06 -4.67
C LEU A 72 -11.67 -0.03 -3.64
N THR A 73 -10.96 0.08 -2.52
CA THR A 73 -11.29 1.06 -1.48
C THR A 73 -11.22 2.48 -2.01
N SER A 74 -10.19 2.80 -2.79
CA SER A 74 -10.04 4.13 -3.40
C SER A 74 -11.17 4.44 -4.39
N CYS A 75 -11.57 3.47 -5.24
CA CYS A 75 -12.67 3.64 -6.17
C CYS A 75 -14.01 3.84 -5.45
N VAL A 76 -14.29 3.06 -4.39
CA VAL A 76 -15.51 3.23 -3.59
C VAL A 76 -15.54 4.60 -2.90
N VAL A 77 -14.44 5.01 -2.27
CA VAL A 77 -14.33 6.32 -1.63
C VAL A 77 -14.52 7.45 -2.63
N ALA A 78 -13.87 7.37 -3.80
CA ALA A 78 -13.99 8.37 -4.86
C ALA A 78 -15.42 8.43 -5.43
N ALA A 79 -16.04 7.27 -5.69
CA ALA A 79 -17.42 7.22 -6.16
C ALA A 79 -18.41 7.87 -5.19
N LEU A 80 -18.29 7.58 -3.89
CA LEU A 80 -19.14 8.18 -2.86
C LEU A 80 -18.90 9.69 -2.71
N TYR A 81 -17.64 10.14 -2.83
CA TYR A 81 -17.28 11.54 -2.70
C TYR A 81 -17.82 12.39 -3.87
N ASN A 82 -17.91 11.81 -5.07
CA ASN A 82 -18.35 12.48 -6.28
C ASN A 82 -19.88 12.48 -6.49
N LEU A 83 -20.67 11.92 -5.56
CA LEU A 83 -22.12 12.01 -5.64
C LEU A 83 -22.61 13.44 -5.47
N GLU A 84 -23.65 13.85 -6.18
CA GLU A 84 -24.28 15.17 -6.02
C GLU A 84 -24.72 15.46 -4.57
N ASN A 85 -25.21 14.44 -3.87
CA ASN A 85 -25.54 14.44 -2.44
C ASN A 85 -24.58 13.56 -1.66
N ALA A 86 -23.26 13.86 -1.75
CA ALA A 86 -22.24 13.05 -1.08
C ALA A 86 -22.49 12.98 0.44
N PRO A 87 -22.37 11.81 1.05
CA PRO A 87 -22.43 11.67 2.50
C PRO A 87 -21.36 12.48 3.20
N HIS A 88 -21.56 12.76 4.50
CA HIS A 88 -20.52 13.41 5.30
C HIS A 88 -19.21 12.64 5.22
N ILE A 89 -18.08 13.35 5.11
CA ILE A 89 -16.74 12.76 4.91
C ILE A 89 -16.42 11.65 5.92
N ALA A 90 -16.87 11.77 7.16
CA ALA A 90 -16.68 10.73 8.17
C ALA A 90 -17.36 9.40 7.80
N ILE A 91 -18.54 9.45 7.15
CA ILE A 91 -19.25 8.26 6.67
C ILE A 91 -18.46 7.62 5.53
N ILE A 92 -17.95 8.41 4.59
CA ILE A 92 -17.13 7.93 3.48
C ILE A 92 -15.89 7.22 3.98
N ILE A 93 -15.21 7.78 4.99
CA ILE A 93 -14.04 7.16 5.61
C ILE A 93 -14.41 5.82 6.26
N ILE A 94 -15.50 5.78 7.01
CA ILE A 94 -15.97 4.53 7.66
C ILE A 94 -16.30 3.47 6.60
N LEU A 95 -16.97 3.83 5.52
CA LEU A 95 -17.29 2.90 4.44
C LEU A 95 -16.03 2.38 3.75
N GLY A 96 -15.03 3.23 3.50
CA GLY A 96 -13.73 2.80 3.00
C GLY A 96 -13.03 1.81 3.93
N LEU A 97 -13.02 2.08 5.25
CA LEU A 97 -12.49 1.14 6.24
C LEU A 97 -13.25 -0.19 6.25
N CYS A 98 -14.58 -0.15 6.11
CA CYS A 98 -15.39 -1.37 6.01
C CYS A 98 -15.04 -2.21 4.78
N VAL A 99 -14.84 -1.61 3.61
CA VAL A 99 -14.41 -2.33 2.40
C VAL A 99 -13.09 -3.06 2.66
N GLY A 100 -12.09 -2.36 3.19
CA GLY A 100 -10.81 -2.97 3.53
C GLY A 100 -10.93 -4.09 4.55
N ALA A 101 -11.74 -3.90 5.60
CA ALA A 101 -11.97 -4.89 6.63
C ALA A 101 -12.69 -6.14 6.09
N ILE A 102 -13.65 -6.00 5.19
CA ILE A 102 -14.36 -7.12 4.55
C ILE A 102 -13.37 -7.99 3.77
N ILE A 103 -12.55 -7.38 2.91
CA ILE A 103 -11.57 -8.13 2.11
C ILE A 103 -10.55 -8.83 3.00
N GLY A 104 -10.01 -8.12 3.99
CA GLY A 104 -9.06 -8.70 4.94
C GLY A 104 -9.66 -9.83 5.76
N SER A 105 -10.92 -9.69 6.21
CA SER A 105 -11.64 -10.74 6.92
C SER A 105 -11.92 -11.96 6.05
N MET A 106 -12.27 -11.75 4.79
CA MET A 106 -12.45 -12.85 3.82
C MET A 106 -11.15 -13.64 3.65
N ASN A 107 -10.03 -12.95 3.42
CA ASN A 107 -8.71 -13.61 3.32
C ASN A 107 -8.38 -14.38 4.60
N GLY A 108 -8.54 -13.74 5.75
CA GLY A 108 -8.29 -14.36 7.05
C GLY A 108 -9.14 -15.63 7.25
N LEU A 109 -10.42 -15.61 6.94
CA LEU A 109 -11.31 -16.77 7.07
C LEU A 109 -10.94 -17.90 6.11
N LEU A 110 -10.67 -17.59 4.85
CA LEU A 110 -10.29 -18.57 3.84
C LEU A 110 -8.97 -19.28 4.22
N ILE A 111 -8.00 -18.53 4.71
CA ILE A 111 -6.69 -19.08 5.10
C ILE A 111 -6.81 -19.88 6.40
N THR A 112 -7.48 -19.34 7.44
CA THR A 112 -7.45 -19.94 8.78
C THR A 112 -8.52 -20.99 9.01
N LYS A 113 -9.67 -20.93 8.33
CA LYS A 113 -10.77 -21.89 8.51
C LYS A 113 -10.84 -22.94 7.44
N LEU A 114 -10.45 -22.59 6.20
CA LEU A 114 -10.44 -23.53 5.07
C LEU A 114 -9.04 -24.07 4.75
N ASP A 115 -8.03 -23.66 5.52
CA ASP A 115 -6.63 -24.08 5.38
C ASP A 115 -6.08 -23.86 3.96
N LEU A 116 -6.52 -22.77 3.31
CA LEU A 116 -6.08 -22.43 1.97
C LEU A 116 -4.69 -21.78 1.99
N ASN A 117 -3.93 -22.00 0.93
CA ASN A 117 -2.61 -21.38 0.79
C ASN A 117 -2.73 -19.84 0.75
N PRO A 118 -2.02 -19.10 1.64
CA PRO A 118 -2.14 -17.65 1.73
C PRO A 118 -1.87 -16.92 0.41
N ILE A 119 -0.87 -17.35 -0.36
CA ILE A 119 -0.48 -16.74 -1.62
C ILE A 119 -1.60 -16.89 -2.66
N ILE A 120 -2.15 -18.11 -2.81
CA ILE A 120 -3.21 -18.38 -3.79
C ILE A 120 -4.47 -17.62 -3.42
N THR A 121 -4.83 -17.63 -2.14
CA THR A 121 -6.03 -16.93 -1.64
C THR A 121 -5.92 -15.43 -1.86
N SER A 122 -4.79 -14.81 -1.49
CA SER A 122 -4.60 -13.37 -1.62
C SER A 122 -4.47 -12.93 -3.08
N LEU A 123 -3.89 -13.74 -3.97
CA LEU A 123 -3.89 -13.46 -5.41
C LEU A 123 -5.31 -13.50 -5.99
N GLY A 124 -6.12 -14.50 -5.61
CA GLY A 124 -7.53 -14.59 -6.03
C GLY A 124 -8.33 -13.37 -5.56
N THR A 125 -8.20 -13.00 -4.29
CA THR A 125 -8.89 -11.82 -3.72
C THR A 125 -8.41 -10.52 -4.36
N MET A 126 -7.11 -10.39 -4.66
CA MET A 126 -6.56 -9.25 -5.38
C MET A 126 -7.22 -9.11 -6.76
N ALA A 127 -7.36 -10.21 -7.49
CA ALA A 127 -7.98 -10.20 -8.82
C ALA A 127 -9.46 -9.79 -8.73
N ILE A 128 -10.21 -10.32 -7.75
CA ILE A 128 -11.61 -9.96 -7.51
C ILE A 128 -11.73 -8.47 -7.15
N ALA A 129 -10.94 -8.00 -6.19
CA ALA A 129 -10.98 -6.62 -5.75
C ALA A 129 -10.62 -5.65 -6.88
N SER A 130 -9.59 -5.96 -7.66
CA SER A 130 -9.22 -5.16 -8.83
C SER A 130 -10.30 -5.15 -9.90
N GLY A 131 -10.92 -6.31 -10.17
CA GLY A 131 -12.04 -6.41 -11.10
C GLY A 131 -13.25 -5.57 -10.67
N LEU A 132 -13.61 -5.61 -9.37
CA LEU A 132 -14.66 -4.76 -8.82
C LEU A 132 -14.32 -3.27 -8.90
N ALA A 133 -13.06 -2.91 -8.67
CA ALA A 133 -12.61 -1.52 -8.84
C ALA A 133 -12.85 -1.02 -10.27
N TYR A 134 -12.57 -1.83 -11.29
CA TYR A 134 -12.85 -1.51 -12.70
C TYR A 134 -14.35 -1.34 -13.02
N VAL A 135 -15.23 -2.02 -12.30
CA VAL A 135 -16.68 -1.89 -12.52
C VAL A 135 -17.22 -0.59 -11.92
N ILE A 136 -16.57 -0.06 -10.89
CA ILE A 136 -16.99 1.17 -10.20
C ILE A 136 -16.50 2.44 -10.92
N THR A 137 -15.37 2.33 -11.64
CA THR A 137 -14.77 3.45 -12.40
C THR A 137 -15.29 3.54 -13.80
#